data_a513a8573a54eb561ff2f6490f004093
#
_entry.id   a513a8573a54eb561ff2f6490f004093
#
_cell.length_a   1.000
_cell.length_b   1.000
_cell.length_c   1.000
_cell.angle_alpha   90.00
_cell.angle_beta   90.00
_cell.angle_gamma   90.00
#
_symmetry.space_group_name_H-M   'P 1'
#
loop_
_entity.id
_entity.type
_entity.pdbx_description
1 polymer ?
#
loop_
_entity_poly.entity_id
_entity_poly.type
_entity_poly.pdbx_seq_one_letter_code
_entity_poly.pdbx_strand_id
1 'polypeptide(L)'
;MRDVKEFIRGLPCWKGSVEIATHPGGITNQNFLVQDQNEKFFARVGEDIPVHGVIRCNELAASRAACAVGLAPKVVYSAPGVLVMNFLRGRTLVSKDVQREETLRKILPLIGRCHRYMPAYIRGSANLFWVFQVLRNYAATLRDENNRLAAQLPRLVKIADRLEEAVGAIQLVFGHNDLLAANFIDDGDRLWLIDWDYAGFNSPLFDLANLASNNGLSVEQEDWVLEIYFDRRPDDGARRAYYAMKCASLLREGFWSLVSETHSAIDFDYVSYTENNL
;
A
#
# COMPACT_ATOMS: atom_id res chain seq x y z
N MET A 1 19.74 9.42 -20.45
CA MET A 1 18.58 9.51 -19.52
C MET A 1 18.04 10.95 -19.58
N ARG A 2 16.74 11.16 -19.81
CA ARG A 2 16.13 12.49 -19.68
C ARG A 2 16.30 12.93 -18.22
N ASP A 3 16.70 14.17 -17.99
CA ASP A 3 16.68 14.73 -16.64
C ASP A 3 15.21 14.77 -16.18
N VAL A 4 14.92 14.01 -15.11
CA VAL A 4 13.55 13.87 -14.57
C VAL A 4 13.02 15.23 -14.11
N LYS A 5 13.87 16.11 -13.60
CA LYS A 5 13.48 17.47 -13.22
C LYS A 5 13.10 18.32 -14.42
N GLU A 6 13.81 18.18 -15.55
CA GLU A 6 13.43 18.83 -16.81
C GLU A 6 12.10 18.30 -17.35
N PHE A 7 11.86 17.00 -17.23
CA PHE A 7 10.56 16.41 -17.56
C PHE A 7 9.44 17.00 -16.71
N ILE A 8 9.61 17.07 -15.38
CA ILE A 8 8.61 17.64 -14.46
C ILE A 8 8.40 19.14 -14.79
N ARG A 9 9.48 19.90 -15.05
CA ARG A 9 9.40 21.34 -15.39
C ARG A 9 8.57 21.59 -16.64
N GLY A 10 8.62 20.69 -17.60
CA GLY A 10 7.88 20.78 -18.87
C GLY A 10 6.41 20.36 -18.80
N LEU A 11 5.87 19.97 -17.65
CA LEU A 11 4.46 19.56 -17.53
C LEU A 11 3.53 20.77 -17.73
N PRO A 12 2.39 20.59 -18.43
CA PRO A 12 1.49 21.69 -18.78
C PRO A 12 0.57 22.14 -17.62
N CYS A 13 0.71 21.57 -16.45
CA CYS A 13 -0.12 21.87 -15.28
C CYS A 13 0.37 23.07 -14.46
N TRP A 14 1.57 23.56 -14.73
CA TRP A 14 2.16 24.67 -13.98
C TRP A 14 1.68 26.04 -14.50
N LYS A 15 1.53 26.99 -13.57
CA LYS A 15 1.13 28.37 -13.86
C LYS A 15 2.33 29.27 -14.22
N GLY A 16 3.55 28.82 -13.88
CA GLY A 16 4.77 29.60 -14.12
C GLY A 16 6.02 28.69 -14.05
N SER A 17 7.17 29.33 -13.80
CA SER A 17 8.41 28.59 -13.55
C SER A 17 8.34 27.90 -12.18
N VAL A 18 8.76 26.63 -12.13
CA VAL A 18 8.70 25.83 -10.92
C VAL A 18 10.07 25.56 -10.31
N GLU A 19 10.11 25.52 -8.98
CA GLU A 19 11.24 25.01 -8.21
C GLU A 19 10.99 23.55 -7.88
N ILE A 20 12.00 22.68 -8.10
CA ILE A 20 11.85 21.22 -7.94
C ILE A 20 12.94 20.70 -7.01
N ALA A 21 12.52 20.15 -5.88
CA ALA A 21 13.39 19.46 -4.94
C ALA A 21 13.06 17.96 -4.91
N THR A 22 14.07 17.10 -4.78
CA THR A 22 13.84 15.67 -4.53
C THR A 22 13.21 15.50 -3.15
N HIS A 23 12.15 14.72 -3.09
CA HIS A 23 11.49 14.39 -1.83
C HIS A 23 11.94 12.99 -1.40
N PRO A 24 12.51 12.83 -0.19
CA PRO A 24 12.92 11.52 0.30
C PRO A 24 11.69 10.64 0.59
N GLY A 25 11.87 9.33 0.46
CA GLY A 25 10.84 8.33 0.74
C GLY A 25 10.27 7.68 -0.51
N GLY A 26 9.70 6.49 -0.31
CA GLY A 26 9.24 5.60 -1.37
C GLY A 26 10.37 4.72 -1.91
N ILE A 27 10.07 3.42 -2.07
CA ILE A 27 11.00 2.42 -2.60
C ILE A 27 10.61 1.93 -4.00
N THR A 28 9.63 2.57 -4.63
CA THR A 28 9.12 2.19 -5.95
C THR A 28 9.13 3.34 -6.95
N ASN A 29 9.28 4.59 -6.48
CA ASN A 29 9.07 5.79 -7.29
C ASN A 29 10.11 6.86 -6.97
N GLN A 30 10.35 7.76 -7.93
CA GLN A 30 11.05 9.01 -7.69
C GLN A 30 10.05 10.09 -7.30
N ASN A 31 10.24 10.68 -6.12
CA ASN A 31 9.33 11.64 -5.54
C ASN A 31 9.94 13.04 -5.51
N PHE A 32 9.13 14.05 -5.84
CA PHE A 32 9.57 15.42 -5.91
C PHE A 32 8.55 16.35 -5.25
N LEU A 33 9.08 17.33 -4.50
CA LEU A 33 8.33 18.50 -4.08
C LEU A 33 8.47 19.57 -5.16
N VAL A 34 7.34 20.06 -5.67
CA VAL A 34 7.31 21.11 -6.69
C VAL A 34 6.63 22.34 -6.13
N GLN A 35 7.32 23.48 -6.19
CA GLN A 35 6.77 24.79 -5.84
C GLN A 35 6.41 25.52 -7.13
N ASP A 36 5.12 25.83 -7.32
CA ASP A 36 4.61 26.69 -8.39
C ASP A 36 3.95 27.92 -7.75
N GLN A 37 4.58 29.07 -7.89
CA GLN A 37 4.17 30.29 -7.21
C GLN A 37 4.04 30.04 -5.68
N ASN A 38 2.84 30.23 -5.12
CA ASN A 38 2.55 30.04 -3.69
C ASN A 38 2.02 28.65 -3.34
N GLU A 39 1.87 27.75 -4.32
CA GLU A 39 1.30 26.42 -4.13
C GLU A 39 2.40 25.35 -4.16
N LYS A 40 2.23 24.30 -3.35
CA LYS A 40 3.12 23.15 -3.34
C LYS A 40 2.41 21.91 -3.84
N PHE A 41 3.15 21.13 -4.62
CA PHE A 41 2.68 19.91 -5.23
C PHE A 41 3.65 18.77 -4.93
N PHE A 42 3.13 17.56 -4.90
CA PHE A 42 3.90 16.35 -4.86
C PHE A 42 3.85 15.72 -6.25
N ALA A 43 4.98 15.52 -6.88
CA ALA A 43 5.09 14.84 -8.17
C ALA A 43 5.77 13.49 -7.97
N ARG A 44 5.07 12.42 -8.34
CA ARG A 44 5.56 11.04 -8.36
C ARG A 44 5.90 10.69 -9.80
N VAL A 45 7.12 10.24 -10.05
CA VAL A 45 7.57 9.77 -11.36
C VAL A 45 7.95 8.31 -11.27
N GLY A 46 7.36 7.49 -12.12
CA GLY A 46 7.62 6.05 -12.17
C GLY A 46 6.77 5.37 -13.23
N GLU A 47 7.30 4.29 -13.76
CA GLU A 47 6.64 3.40 -14.71
C GLU A 47 5.89 2.27 -13.97
N ASP A 48 5.14 1.46 -14.72
CA ASP A 48 4.59 0.21 -14.20
C ASP A 48 5.70 -0.69 -13.66
N ILE A 49 5.39 -1.44 -12.60
CA ILE A 49 6.29 -2.46 -12.03
C ILE A 49 5.56 -3.80 -12.08
N PRO A 50 5.54 -4.47 -13.26
CA PRO A 50 4.73 -5.66 -13.48
C PRO A 50 5.04 -6.80 -12.52
N VAL A 51 6.31 -6.97 -12.13
CA VAL A 51 6.74 -8.01 -11.19
C VAL A 51 6.07 -7.85 -9.82
N HIS A 52 5.73 -6.63 -9.43
CA HIS A 52 5.02 -6.32 -8.19
C HIS A 52 3.52 -6.08 -8.38
N GLY A 53 3.02 -6.17 -9.61
CA GLY A 53 1.61 -5.89 -9.92
C GLY A 53 1.23 -4.41 -9.78
N VAL A 54 2.22 -3.52 -9.78
CA VAL A 54 1.99 -2.06 -9.73
C VAL A 54 1.73 -1.55 -11.14
N ILE A 55 0.53 -1.02 -11.34
CA ILE A 55 0.06 -0.51 -12.63
C ILE A 55 -0.43 0.92 -12.45
N ARG A 56 0.20 1.88 -13.10
CA ARG A 56 -0.02 3.32 -12.88
C ARG A 56 -1.42 3.80 -13.18
N CYS A 57 -2.12 3.20 -14.14
CA CYS A 57 -3.52 3.56 -14.38
C CYS A 57 -4.44 3.11 -13.23
N ASN A 58 -4.15 2.00 -12.53
CA ASN A 58 -4.89 1.57 -11.35
C ASN A 58 -4.62 2.50 -10.16
N GLU A 59 -3.34 2.85 -9.91
CA GLU A 59 -2.95 3.85 -8.91
C GLU A 59 -3.69 5.17 -9.12
N LEU A 60 -3.72 5.67 -10.36
CA LEU A 60 -4.42 6.90 -10.71
C LEU A 60 -5.93 6.81 -10.41
N ALA A 61 -6.57 5.70 -10.80
CA ALA A 61 -7.99 5.47 -10.55
C ALA A 61 -8.28 5.44 -9.04
N ALA A 62 -7.45 4.74 -8.27
CA ALA A 62 -7.54 4.65 -6.81
C ALA A 62 -7.30 6.01 -6.14
N SER A 63 -6.26 6.75 -6.53
CA SER A 63 -5.96 8.08 -5.98
C SER A 63 -7.10 9.09 -6.21
N ARG A 64 -7.73 9.06 -7.39
CA ARG A 64 -8.90 9.90 -7.69
C ARG A 64 -10.12 9.51 -6.88
N ALA A 65 -10.38 8.21 -6.74
CA ALA A 65 -11.49 7.70 -5.91
C ALA A 65 -11.26 8.03 -4.43
N ALA A 66 -10.03 7.86 -3.93
CA ALA A 66 -9.66 8.20 -2.56
C ALA A 66 -9.85 9.71 -2.28
N CYS A 67 -9.46 10.57 -3.23
CA CYS A 67 -9.72 12.01 -3.13
C CYS A 67 -11.24 12.30 -3.09
N ALA A 68 -12.04 11.65 -3.93
CA ALA A 68 -13.49 11.86 -4.00
C ALA A 68 -14.20 11.49 -2.68
N VAL A 69 -13.67 10.50 -1.94
CA VAL A 69 -14.19 10.13 -0.62
C VAL A 69 -13.44 10.81 0.53
N GLY A 70 -12.54 11.76 0.23
CA GLY A 70 -11.85 12.57 1.23
C GLY A 70 -10.76 11.83 1.99
N LEU A 71 -10.10 10.83 1.42
CA LEU A 71 -8.99 10.08 2.02
C LEU A 71 -7.62 10.59 1.58
N ALA A 72 -7.49 11.03 0.32
CA ALA A 72 -6.24 11.40 -0.30
C ALA A 72 -6.25 12.84 -0.86
N PRO A 73 -5.10 13.44 -1.14
CA PRO A 73 -5.01 14.75 -1.76
C PRO A 73 -5.54 14.73 -3.20
N LYS A 74 -5.90 15.90 -3.70
CA LYS A 74 -6.40 16.05 -5.07
C LYS A 74 -5.29 15.75 -6.08
N VAL A 75 -5.61 14.90 -7.06
CA VAL A 75 -4.81 14.72 -8.27
C VAL A 75 -4.99 15.95 -9.15
N VAL A 76 -3.91 16.65 -9.41
CA VAL A 76 -3.88 17.89 -10.21
C VAL A 76 -3.60 17.59 -11.67
N TYR A 77 -2.67 16.66 -11.93
CA TYR A 77 -2.27 16.26 -13.27
C TYR A 77 -1.82 14.81 -13.30
N SER A 78 -2.01 14.16 -14.43
CA SER A 78 -1.47 12.83 -14.69
C SER A 78 -1.16 12.65 -16.17
N ALA A 79 -0.05 12.00 -16.46
CA ALA A 79 0.36 11.54 -17.79
C ALA A 79 1.14 10.22 -17.63
N PRO A 80 1.44 9.48 -18.71
CA PRO A 80 2.31 8.33 -18.61
C PRO A 80 3.61 8.65 -17.87
N GLY A 81 3.91 7.87 -16.83
CA GLY A 81 5.10 8.02 -16.02
C GLY A 81 5.06 9.15 -14.97
N VAL A 82 3.96 9.89 -14.80
CA VAL A 82 3.88 10.96 -13.80
C VAL A 82 2.49 11.14 -13.21
N LEU A 83 2.44 11.32 -11.88
CA LEU A 83 1.26 11.69 -11.12
C LEU A 83 1.59 12.92 -10.25
N VAL A 84 0.80 13.99 -10.40
CA VAL A 84 0.96 15.24 -9.63
C VAL A 84 -0.26 15.43 -8.74
N MET A 85 -0.01 15.63 -7.45
CA MET A 85 -1.03 15.80 -6.42
C MET A 85 -0.75 17.08 -5.61
N ASN A 86 -1.77 17.60 -4.94
CA ASN A 86 -1.56 18.63 -3.94
C ASN A 86 -0.63 18.11 -2.83
N PHE A 87 0.31 18.94 -2.40
CA PHE A 87 1.19 18.59 -1.29
C PHE A 87 0.45 18.64 0.05
N LEU A 88 0.54 17.57 0.82
CA LEU A 88 0.02 17.53 2.19
C LEU A 88 1.09 18.05 3.16
N ARG A 89 0.74 19.11 3.89
CA ARG A 89 1.57 19.58 5.01
C ARG A 89 1.18 18.79 6.24
N GLY A 90 2.08 17.96 6.74
CA GLY A 90 1.77 17.13 7.90
C GLY A 90 2.96 16.27 8.29
N ARG A 91 2.79 15.55 9.36
CA ARG A 91 3.77 14.58 9.86
C ARG A 91 3.37 13.18 9.41
N THR A 92 4.28 12.50 8.76
CA THR A 92 4.14 11.07 8.47
C THR A 92 4.19 10.28 9.78
N LEU A 93 3.27 9.32 9.95
CA LEU A 93 3.24 8.47 11.13
C LEU A 93 4.39 7.46 11.12
N VAL A 94 4.73 6.98 12.32
CA VAL A 94 5.60 5.83 12.53
C VAL A 94 4.81 4.72 13.26
N SER A 95 5.30 3.47 13.25
CA SER A 95 4.58 2.34 13.85
C SER A 95 4.15 2.59 15.30
N LYS A 96 4.98 3.27 16.11
CA LYS A 96 4.64 3.65 17.50
C LYS A 96 3.44 4.60 17.60
N ASP A 97 3.19 5.40 16.57
CA ASP A 97 1.99 6.26 16.54
C ASP A 97 0.74 5.40 16.26
N VAL A 98 0.84 4.47 15.30
CA VAL A 98 -0.26 3.55 14.94
C VAL A 98 -0.65 2.66 16.12
N GLN A 99 0.30 2.25 16.95
CA GLN A 99 0.05 1.45 18.15
C GLN A 99 -0.75 2.17 19.25
N ARG A 100 -0.98 3.49 19.14
CA ARG A 100 -1.82 4.23 20.10
C ARG A 100 -3.29 4.05 19.76
N GLU A 101 -4.09 3.73 20.77
CA GLU A 101 -5.54 3.56 20.59
C GLU A 101 -6.21 4.79 19.98
N GLU A 102 -5.82 6.00 20.41
CA GLU A 102 -6.34 7.26 19.86
C GLU A 102 -6.08 7.40 18.35
N THR A 103 -4.92 6.90 17.88
CA THR A 103 -4.56 6.92 16.46
C THR A 103 -5.33 5.84 15.68
N LEU A 104 -5.45 4.63 16.24
CA LEU A 104 -6.26 3.57 15.66
C LEU A 104 -7.73 3.99 15.51
N ARG A 105 -8.28 4.72 16.49
CA ARG A 105 -9.63 5.30 16.41
C ARG A 105 -9.79 6.30 15.26
N LYS A 106 -8.74 6.94 14.81
CA LYS A 106 -8.73 7.80 13.61
C LYS A 106 -8.49 7.00 12.32
N ILE A 107 -7.68 5.95 12.35
CA ILE A 107 -7.34 5.10 11.20
C ILE A 107 -8.53 4.24 10.76
N LEU A 108 -9.22 3.56 11.68
CA LEU A 108 -10.29 2.63 11.35
C LEU A 108 -11.44 3.26 10.53
N PRO A 109 -11.91 4.50 10.80
CA PRO A 109 -12.86 5.17 9.94
C PRO A 109 -12.34 5.44 8.51
N LEU A 110 -11.02 5.67 8.33
CA LEU A 110 -10.43 5.83 6.99
C LEU A 110 -10.49 4.51 6.20
N ILE A 111 -10.11 3.41 6.84
CA ILE A 111 -10.20 2.06 6.26
C ILE A 111 -11.66 1.73 5.92
N GLY A 112 -12.58 1.94 6.86
CA GLY A 112 -14.00 1.72 6.63
C GLY A 112 -14.57 2.57 5.49
N ARG A 113 -14.10 3.82 5.33
CA ARG A 113 -14.47 4.70 4.22
C ARG A 113 -13.88 4.20 2.89
N CYS A 114 -12.63 3.75 2.89
CA CYS A 114 -12.01 3.12 1.74
C CYS A 114 -12.87 1.93 1.25
N HIS A 115 -13.12 0.97 2.13
CA HIS A 115 -13.84 -0.26 1.83
C HIS A 115 -15.28 -0.03 1.34
N ARG A 116 -15.98 0.92 1.97
CA ARG A 116 -17.42 1.13 1.72
C ARG A 116 -17.71 2.04 0.55
N TYR A 117 -16.93 3.12 0.38
CA TYR A 117 -17.31 4.19 -0.53
C TYR A 117 -16.46 4.28 -1.79
N MET A 118 -15.17 3.90 -1.74
CA MET A 118 -14.31 4.00 -2.93
C MET A 118 -14.82 3.20 -4.13
N PRO A 119 -15.43 2.00 -3.99
CA PRO A 119 -15.96 1.25 -5.15
C PRO A 119 -16.87 2.07 -6.06
N ALA A 120 -17.67 2.98 -5.50
CA ALA A 120 -18.58 3.83 -6.26
C ALA A 120 -17.87 4.90 -7.11
N TYR A 121 -16.60 5.19 -6.82
CA TYR A 121 -15.81 6.25 -7.47
C TYR A 121 -14.69 5.72 -8.36
N ILE A 122 -14.40 4.42 -8.34
CA ILE A 122 -13.42 3.81 -9.24
C ILE A 122 -13.91 3.95 -10.68
N ARG A 123 -13.04 4.44 -11.57
CA ARG A 123 -13.30 4.59 -13.00
C ARG A 123 -12.18 3.92 -13.79
N GLY A 124 -12.52 3.07 -14.74
CA GLY A 124 -11.60 2.28 -15.53
C GLY A 124 -11.35 0.89 -14.92
N SER A 125 -10.19 0.32 -15.19
CA SER A 125 -9.79 -0.97 -14.62
C SER A 125 -9.53 -0.85 -13.12
N ALA A 126 -9.80 -1.94 -12.40
CA ALA A 126 -9.47 -2.06 -10.98
C ALA A 126 -8.72 -3.37 -10.75
N ASN A 127 -7.70 -3.31 -9.90
CA ASN A 127 -6.92 -4.48 -9.53
C ASN A 127 -7.74 -5.41 -8.63
N LEU A 128 -7.57 -6.72 -8.80
CA LEU A 128 -7.95 -7.72 -7.82
C LEU A 128 -6.67 -8.12 -7.06
N PHE A 129 -6.52 -7.59 -5.85
CA PHE A 129 -5.39 -7.91 -5.00
C PHE A 129 -5.74 -9.11 -4.11
N TRP A 130 -5.72 -10.33 -4.68
CA TRP A 130 -5.84 -11.54 -3.89
C TRP A 130 -4.46 -11.99 -3.42
N VAL A 131 -4.16 -11.81 -2.14
CA VAL A 131 -2.82 -12.02 -1.58
C VAL A 131 -2.24 -13.40 -1.92
N PHE A 132 -3.05 -14.45 -1.93
CA PHE A 132 -2.59 -15.81 -2.25
C PHE A 132 -2.20 -15.95 -3.73
N GLN A 133 -2.88 -15.23 -4.64
CA GLN A 133 -2.45 -15.17 -6.04
C GLN A 133 -1.16 -14.36 -6.20
N VAL A 134 -1.01 -13.27 -5.45
CA VAL A 134 0.24 -12.49 -5.41
C VAL A 134 1.40 -13.37 -4.94
N LEU A 135 1.20 -14.16 -3.87
CA LEU A 135 2.20 -15.12 -3.37
C LEU A 135 2.59 -16.16 -4.43
N ARG A 136 1.61 -16.72 -5.16
CA ARG A 136 1.88 -17.67 -6.26
C ARG A 136 2.67 -17.04 -7.39
N ASN A 137 2.37 -15.80 -7.76
CA ASN A 137 3.11 -15.05 -8.77
C ASN A 137 4.57 -14.81 -8.34
N TYR A 138 4.77 -14.34 -7.11
CA TYR A 138 6.13 -14.15 -6.58
C TYR A 138 6.89 -15.48 -6.49
N ALA A 139 6.25 -16.56 -6.03
CA ALA A 139 6.89 -17.88 -5.98
C ALA A 139 7.29 -18.38 -7.36
N ALA A 140 6.51 -18.11 -8.41
CA ALA A 140 6.86 -18.44 -9.78
C ALA A 140 8.09 -17.65 -10.23
N THR A 141 8.09 -16.32 -10.08
CA THR A 141 9.23 -15.45 -10.40
C THR A 141 10.50 -15.92 -9.68
N LEU A 142 10.43 -16.11 -8.36
CA LEU A 142 11.58 -16.53 -7.54
C LEU A 142 12.13 -17.91 -7.96
N ARG A 143 11.27 -18.82 -8.39
CA ARG A 143 11.67 -20.15 -8.91
C ARG A 143 12.36 -20.02 -10.24
N ASP A 144 11.77 -19.27 -11.18
CA ASP A 144 12.28 -19.10 -12.54
C ASP A 144 13.65 -18.40 -12.53
N GLU A 145 13.90 -17.55 -11.55
CA GLU A 145 15.19 -16.85 -11.34
C GLU A 145 16.19 -17.64 -10.47
N ASN A 146 15.81 -18.81 -10.00
CA ASN A 146 16.64 -19.62 -9.10
C ASN A 146 17.12 -18.85 -7.87
N ASN A 147 16.21 -18.12 -7.22
CA ASN A 147 16.49 -17.29 -6.05
C ASN A 147 17.11 -18.10 -4.89
N ARG A 148 17.87 -17.44 -4.01
CA ARG A 148 18.55 -18.05 -2.86
C ARG A 148 17.64 -18.92 -1.95
N LEU A 149 16.32 -18.67 -1.93
CA LEU A 149 15.34 -19.46 -1.18
C LEU A 149 14.52 -20.43 -2.06
N ALA A 150 14.93 -20.66 -3.32
CA ALA A 150 14.20 -21.53 -4.27
C ALA A 150 13.87 -22.93 -3.67
N ALA A 151 14.76 -23.51 -2.89
CA ALA A 151 14.55 -24.81 -2.23
C ALA A 151 13.43 -24.77 -1.17
N GLN A 152 13.12 -23.61 -0.58
CA GLN A 152 12.08 -23.43 0.44
C GLN A 152 10.71 -23.07 -0.16
N LEU A 153 10.65 -22.57 -1.40
CA LEU A 153 9.42 -22.13 -2.04
C LEU A 153 8.30 -23.17 -2.04
N PRO A 154 8.52 -24.47 -2.31
CA PRO A 154 7.45 -25.47 -2.27
C PRO A 154 6.77 -25.56 -0.88
N ARG A 155 7.57 -25.42 0.20
CA ARG A 155 7.04 -25.39 1.58
C ARG A 155 6.23 -24.13 1.83
N LEU A 156 6.74 -22.96 1.43
CA LEU A 156 6.10 -21.66 1.64
C LEU A 156 4.79 -21.56 0.85
N VAL A 157 4.75 -22.03 -0.40
CA VAL A 157 3.52 -22.10 -1.21
C VAL A 157 2.49 -23.01 -0.55
N LYS A 158 2.90 -24.19 -0.03
CA LYS A 158 1.99 -25.09 0.70
C LYS A 158 1.43 -24.45 1.98
N ILE A 159 2.21 -23.60 2.66
CA ILE A 159 1.71 -22.79 3.76
C ILE A 159 0.65 -21.81 3.27
N ALA A 160 0.94 -21.08 2.19
CA ALA A 160 -0.01 -20.13 1.59
C ALA A 160 -1.34 -20.81 1.22
N ASP A 161 -1.29 -21.99 0.61
CA ASP A 161 -2.52 -22.74 0.25
C ASP A 161 -3.35 -23.09 1.50
N ARG A 162 -2.72 -23.52 2.60
CA ARG A 162 -3.43 -23.80 3.87
C ARG A 162 -4.01 -22.53 4.52
N LEU A 163 -3.30 -21.41 4.40
CA LEU A 163 -3.82 -20.13 4.88
C LEU A 163 -5.04 -19.69 4.06
N GLU A 164 -5.01 -19.87 2.74
CA GLU A 164 -6.15 -19.58 1.87
C GLU A 164 -7.38 -20.42 2.22
N GLU A 165 -7.18 -21.73 2.46
CA GLU A 165 -8.24 -22.62 2.94
C GLU A 165 -8.82 -22.16 4.30
N ALA A 166 -7.96 -21.68 5.21
CA ALA A 166 -8.37 -21.21 6.53
C ALA A 166 -9.15 -19.90 6.49
N VAL A 167 -8.90 -19.05 5.49
CA VAL A 167 -9.65 -17.80 5.26
C VAL A 167 -11.09 -18.10 4.85
N GLY A 168 -11.30 -19.09 3.98
CA GLY A 168 -12.63 -19.46 3.49
C GLY A 168 -13.30 -18.40 2.63
N ALA A 169 -14.63 -18.30 2.74
CA ALA A 169 -15.41 -17.32 1.97
C ALA A 169 -15.16 -15.89 2.45
N ILE A 170 -15.01 -14.96 1.50
CA ILE A 170 -14.72 -13.55 1.80
C ILE A 170 -15.84 -12.62 1.33
N GLN A 171 -15.97 -11.51 2.01
CA GLN A 171 -16.64 -10.32 1.48
C GLN A 171 -15.62 -9.50 0.69
N LEU A 172 -15.98 -9.07 -0.50
CA LEU A 172 -15.11 -8.27 -1.35
C LEU A 172 -15.32 -6.77 -1.05
N VAL A 173 -14.21 -6.07 -0.76
CA VAL A 173 -14.16 -4.61 -0.58
C VAL A 173 -13.03 -4.04 -1.43
N PHE A 174 -13.01 -2.72 -1.63
CA PHE A 174 -11.86 -2.07 -2.25
C PHE A 174 -10.88 -1.68 -1.14
N GLY A 175 -9.77 -2.38 -1.06
CA GLY A 175 -8.74 -2.21 -0.03
C GLY A 175 -7.57 -1.33 -0.47
N HIS A 176 -6.81 -0.85 0.49
CA HIS A 176 -5.54 -0.17 0.28
C HIS A 176 -4.41 -1.17 -0.02
N ASN A 177 -4.41 -2.28 0.70
CA ASN A 177 -3.50 -3.42 0.59
C ASN A 177 -2.02 -3.14 0.94
N ASP A 178 -1.74 -1.96 1.52
CA ASP A 178 -0.40 -1.58 1.98
C ASP A 178 -0.45 -0.56 3.13
N LEU A 179 -1.02 -0.96 4.28
CA LEU A 179 -1.25 -0.07 5.42
C LEU A 179 -0.02 0.05 6.34
N LEU A 180 1.07 0.57 5.76
CA LEU A 180 2.26 1.00 6.51
C LEU A 180 1.95 2.31 7.26
N ALA A 181 2.59 2.52 8.43
CA ALA A 181 2.52 3.81 9.14
C ALA A 181 2.92 4.99 8.24
N ALA A 182 3.91 4.79 7.37
CA ALA A 182 4.41 5.78 6.44
C ALA A 182 3.35 6.27 5.43
N ASN A 183 2.26 5.51 5.23
CA ASN A 183 1.17 5.86 4.33
C ASN A 183 0.07 6.70 5.01
N PHE A 184 0.25 7.06 6.30
CA PHE A 184 -0.63 7.98 7.02
C PHE A 184 0.07 9.31 7.29
N ILE A 185 -0.57 10.42 6.91
CA ILE A 185 -0.10 11.78 7.18
C ILE A 185 -1.08 12.47 8.12
N ASP A 186 -0.56 12.96 9.25
CA ASP A 186 -1.32 13.78 10.22
C ASP A 186 -1.02 15.26 9.93
N ASP A 187 -2.02 16.01 9.49
CA ASP A 187 -1.90 17.44 9.20
C ASP A 187 -2.28 18.32 10.41
N GLY A 188 -2.60 17.70 11.54
CA GLY A 188 -3.03 18.35 12.79
C GLY A 188 -4.55 18.37 12.94
N ASP A 189 -5.31 18.44 11.85
CA ASP A 189 -6.76 18.43 11.84
C ASP A 189 -7.31 17.02 11.62
N ARG A 190 -6.64 16.24 10.76
CA ARG A 190 -7.04 14.87 10.41
C ARG A 190 -5.90 14.01 9.91
N LEU A 191 -6.19 12.71 9.74
CA LEU A 191 -5.32 11.78 9.03
C LEU A 191 -5.71 11.70 7.55
N TRP A 192 -4.67 11.61 6.72
CA TRP A 192 -4.75 11.30 5.30
C TRP A 192 -4.16 9.93 5.05
N LEU A 193 -4.65 9.24 4.02
CA LEU A 193 -4.12 7.95 3.55
C LEU A 193 -3.60 8.16 2.13
N ILE A 194 -2.35 7.79 1.90
CA ILE A 194 -1.62 7.99 0.65
C ILE A 194 -1.02 6.68 0.17
N ASP A 195 -0.46 6.69 -1.03
CA ASP A 195 0.23 5.57 -1.67
C ASP A 195 -0.69 4.39 -2.06
N TRP A 196 -1.40 4.56 -3.16
CA TRP A 196 -2.42 3.65 -3.66
C TRP A 196 -1.87 2.64 -4.69
N ASP A 197 -0.56 2.36 -4.68
CA ASP A 197 0.13 1.49 -5.66
C ASP A 197 -0.46 0.07 -5.71
N TYR A 198 -0.85 -0.48 -4.55
CA TYR A 198 -1.43 -1.82 -4.41
C TYR A 198 -2.95 -1.83 -4.25
N ALA A 199 -3.60 -0.67 -4.35
CA ALA A 199 -5.03 -0.59 -4.12
C ALA A 199 -5.82 -1.45 -5.10
N GLY A 200 -6.83 -2.16 -4.58
CA GLY A 200 -7.63 -3.08 -5.36
C GLY A 200 -8.63 -3.85 -4.52
N PHE A 201 -9.46 -4.65 -5.18
CA PHE A 201 -10.44 -5.48 -4.50
C PHE A 201 -9.78 -6.62 -3.71
N ASN A 202 -10.14 -6.76 -2.46
CA ASN A 202 -9.64 -7.78 -1.54
C ASN A 202 -10.64 -8.02 -0.39
N SER A 203 -10.28 -8.89 0.56
CA SER A 203 -10.98 -9.06 1.83
C SER A 203 -10.68 -7.91 2.78
N PRO A 204 -11.67 -7.39 3.54
CA PRO A 204 -11.40 -6.41 4.59
C PRO A 204 -10.45 -6.95 5.65
N LEU A 205 -10.42 -8.26 5.88
CA LEU A 205 -9.50 -8.89 6.82
C LEU A 205 -8.04 -8.70 6.41
N PHE A 206 -7.76 -8.59 5.09
CA PHE A 206 -6.38 -8.37 4.66
C PHE A 206 -5.88 -6.99 5.07
N ASP A 207 -6.64 -5.92 4.82
CA ASP A 207 -6.23 -4.56 5.23
C ASP A 207 -6.05 -4.46 6.75
N LEU A 208 -6.97 -5.04 7.55
CA LEU A 208 -6.84 -5.04 9.01
C LEU A 208 -5.61 -5.85 9.49
N ALA A 209 -5.35 -6.98 8.86
CA ALA A 209 -4.20 -7.83 9.16
C ALA A 209 -2.88 -7.18 8.72
N ASN A 210 -2.87 -6.53 7.55
CA ASN A 210 -1.72 -5.78 7.04
C ASN A 210 -1.40 -4.57 7.91
N LEU A 211 -2.42 -3.82 8.36
CA LEU A 211 -2.24 -2.76 9.36
C LEU A 211 -1.55 -3.30 10.61
N ALA A 212 -2.01 -4.44 11.12
CA ALA A 212 -1.47 -5.02 12.35
C ALA A 212 -0.04 -5.55 12.16
N SER A 213 0.22 -6.33 11.11
CA SER A 213 1.54 -6.91 10.85
C SER A 213 2.59 -5.84 10.57
N ASN A 214 2.28 -4.84 9.74
CA ASN A 214 3.22 -3.79 9.36
C ASN A 214 3.53 -2.81 10.50
N ASN A 215 2.66 -2.72 11.51
CA ASN A 215 2.83 -1.75 12.59
C ASN A 215 3.04 -2.40 13.96
N GLY A 216 3.13 -3.73 14.03
CA GLY A 216 3.44 -4.47 15.26
C GLY A 216 2.37 -4.31 16.35
N LEU A 217 1.09 -4.43 15.99
CA LEU A 217 -0.01 -4.37 16.95
C LEU A 217 0.03 -5.60 17.88
N SER A 218 -0.33 -5.40 19.15
CA SER A 218 -0.52 -6.50 20.09
C SER A 218 -1.81 -7.27 19.79
N VAL A 219 -1.92 -8.49 20.32
CA VAL A 219 -3.13 -9.34 20.17
C VAL A 219 -4.38 -8.63 20.71
N GLU A 220 -4.24 -7.90 21.81
CA GLU A 220 -5.34 -7.13 22.40
C GLU A 220 -5.77 -5.98 21.49
N GLN A 221 -4.82 -5.32 20.83
CA GLN A 221 -5.10 -4.27 19.86
C GLN A 221 -5.76 -4.83 18.60
N GLU A 222 -5.31 -5.99 18.14
CA GLU A 222 -5.90 -6.68 16.98
C GLU A 222 -7.36 -7.09 17.24
N ASP A 223 -7.64 -7.68 18.41
CA ASP A 223 -9.00 -8.02 18.82
C ASP A 223 -9.89 -6.78 18.91
N TRP A 224 -9.36 -5.70 19.46
CA TRP A 224 -10.06 -4.43 19.55
C TRP A 224 -10.32 -3.82 18.16
N VAL A 225 -9.34 -3.86 17.24
CA VAL A 225 -9.48 -3.40 15.85
C VAL A 225 -10.60 -4.15 15.13
N LEU A 226 -10.63 -5.48 15.28
CA LEU A 226 -11.66 -6.32 14.69
C LEU A 226 -13.04 -6.01 15.27
N GLU A 227 -13.15 -5.88 16.61
CA GLU A 227 -14.41 -5.56 17.27
C GLU A 227 -14.97 -4.20 16.82
N ILE A 228 -14.12 -3.16 16.76
CA ILE A 228 -14.53 -1.83 16.30
C ILE A 228 -14.90 -1.82 14.82
N TYR A 229 -14.11 -2.50 13.97
CA TYR A 229 -14.37 -2.49 12.53
C TYR A 229 -15.66 -3.23 12.16
N PHE A 230 -15.94 -4.38 12.77
CA PHE A 230 -17.11 -5.20 12.47
C PHE A 230 -18.33 -4.91 13.37
N ASP A 231 -18.19 -3.98 14.35
CA ASP A 231 -19.20 -3.68 15.35
C ASP A 231 -19.73 -4.93 16.10
N ARG A 232 -18.84 -5.91 16.28
CA ARG A 232 -19.09 -7.15 17.02
C ARG A 232 -17.79 -7.85 17.39
N ARG A 233 -17.83 -8.61 18.46
CA ARG A 233 -16.70 -9.48 18.82
C ARG A 233 -16.48 -10.55 17.73
N PRO A 234 -15.23 -10.77 17.28
CA PRO A 234 -14.93 -11.84 16.34
C PRO A 234 -15.14 -13.20 17.02
N ASP A 235 -15.83 -14.09 16.33
CA ASP A 235 -15.89 -15.50 16.70
C ASP A 235 -14.59 -16.24 16.31
N ASP A 236 -14.46 -17.51 16.69
CA ASP A 236 -13.25 -18.30 16.43
C ASP A 236 -12.98 -18.47 14.92
N GLY A 237 -14.03 -18.54 14.09
CA GLY A 237 -13.91 -18.64 12.65
C GLY A 237 -13.34 -17.33 12.06
N ALA A 238 -13.86 -16.18 12.47
CA ALA A 238 -13.39 -14.87 12.06
C ALA A 238 -11.94 -14.61 12.53
N ARG A 239 -11.59 -15.02 13.76
CA ARG A 239 -10.21 -14.93 14.25
C ARG A 239 -9.25 -15.81 13.43
N ARG A 240 -9.66 -17.05 13.13
CA ARG A 240 -8.85 -17.95 12.29
C ARG A 240 -8.59 -17.35 10.92
N ALA A 241 -9.62 -16.83 10.25
CA ALA A 241 -9.50 -16.18 8.95
C ALA A 241 -8.60 -14.91 9.02
N TYR A 242 -8.74 -14.11 10.07
CA TYR A 242 -7.91 -12.93 10.30
C TYR A 242 -6.42 -13.30 10.49
N TYR A 243 -6.10 -14.28 11.35
CA TYR A 243 -4.71 -14.68 11.55
C TYR A 243 -4.11 -15.34 10.32
N ALA A 244 -4.93 -16.06 9.53
CA ALA A 244 -4.48 -16.57 8.23
C ALA A 244 -4.11 -15.43 7.28
N MET A 245 -4.90 -14.34 7.22
CA MET A 245 -4.58 -13.14 6.44
C MET A 245 -3.34 -12.40 6.98
N LYS A 246 -3.14 -12.37 8.31
CA LYS A 246 -1.95 -11.77 8.92
C LYS A 246 -0.68 -12.53 8.54
N CYS A 247 -0.71 -13.86 8.60
CA CYS A 247 0.41 -14.69 8.14
C CYS A 247 0.64 -14.51 6.62
N ALA A 248 -0.43 -14.40 5.83
CA ALA A 248 -0.31 -14.16 4.39
C ALA A 248 0.27 -12.76 4.09
N SER A 249 -0.05 -11.75 4.91
CA SER A 249 0.55 -10.41 4.80
C SER A 249 2.06 -10.44 5.06
N LEU A 250 2.51 -11.09 6.13
CA LEU A 250 3.94 -11.26 6.43
C LEU A 250 4.67 -12.02 5.31
N LEU A 251 4.07 -13.13 4.86
CA LEU A 251 4.64 -13.92 3.77
C LEU A 251 4.73 -13.10 2.46
N ARG A 252 3.75 -12.24 2.19
CA ARG A 252 3.77 -11.32 1.04
C ARG A 252 4.91 -10.32 1.16
N GLU A 253 5.14 -9.74 2.33
CA GLU A 253 6.26 -8.82 2.56
C GLU A 253 7.61 -9.52 2.33
N GLY A 254 7.78 -10.74 2.85
CA GLY A 254 8.99 -11.54 2.61
C GLY A 254 9.22 -11.86 1.13
N PHE A 255 8.17 -12.26 0.41
CA PHE A 255 8.29 -12.56 -1.03
C PHE A 255 8.51 -11.30 -1.86
N TRP A 256 7.85 -10.20 -1.52
CA TRP A 256 8.08 -8.90 -2.16
C TRP A 256 9.55 -8.46 -2.03
N SER A 257 10.09 -8.60 -0.83
CA SER A 257 11.49 -8.28 -0.56
C SER A 257 12.46 -9.17 -1.34
N LEU A 258 12.21 -10.48 -1.37
CA LEU A 258 13.02 -11.43 -2.16
C LEU A 258 13.03 -11.10 -3.66
N VAL A 259 11.89 -10.74 -4.24
CA VAL A 259 11.79 -10.30 -5.63
C VAL A 259 12.53 -8.98 -5.81
N SER A 260 12.40 -8.06 -4.86
CA SER A 260 13.06 -6.76 -4.91
C SER A 260 14.59 -6.85 -4.83
N GLU A 261 15.17 -7.92 -4.22
CA GLU A 261 16.63 -8.15 -4.20
C GLU A 261 17.24 -8.13 -5.61
N THR A 262 16.51 -8.61 -6.62
CA THR A 262 16.99 -8.69 -8.01
C THR A 262 16.39 -7.63 -8.94
N HIS A 263 15.21 -7.12 -8.63
CA HIS A 263 14.46 -6.21 -9.50
C HIS A 263 14.52 -4.74 -9.10
N SER A 264 14.96 -4.41 -7.88
CA SER A 264 15.06 -3.03 -7.42
C SER A 264 16.46 -2.47 -7.60
N ALA A 265 16.55 -1.22 -8.08
CA ALA A 265 17.79 -0.45 -8.12
C ALA A 265 18.01 0.39 -6.85
N ILE A 266 17.13 0.28 -5.86
CA ILE A 266 17.15 1.08 -4.63
C ILE A 266 18.05 0.40 -3.61
N ASP A 267 18.92 1.20 -2.97
CA ASP A 267 19.77 0.76 -1.86
C ASP A 267 18.92 0.59 -0.59
N PHE A 268 18.48 -0.65 -0.36
CA PHE A 268 17.68 -1.06 0.79
C PHE A 268 18.12 -2.46 1.23
N ASP A 269 18.14 -2.73 2.53
CA ASP A 269 18.50 -4.05 3.07
C ASP A 269 17.33 -5.05 2.95
N TYR A 270 17.11 -5.49 1.71
CA TYR A 270 16.07 -6.47 1.40
C TYR A 270 16.30 -7.82 2.11
N VAL A 271 17.56 -8.20 2.36
CA VAL A 271 17.89 -9.48 3.01
C VAL A 271 17.38 -9.49 4.44
N SER A 272 17.75 -8.50 5.25
CA SER A 272 17.25 -8.38 6.61
C SER A 272 15.73 -8.21 6.67
N TYR A 273 15.15 -7.47 5.70
CA TYR A 273 13.69 -7.31 5.63
C TYR A 273 12.99 -8.66 5.36
N THR A 274 13.55 -9.48 4.46
CA THR A 274 13.04 -10.84 4.18
C THR A 274 13.09 -11.71 5.43
N GLU A 275 14.22 -11.74 6.13
CA GLU A 275 14.42 -12.58 7.32
C GLU A 275 13.50 -12.20 8.47
N ASN A 276 13.11 -10.95 8.57
CA ASN A 276 12.17 -10.47 9.59
C ASN A 276 10.70 -10.83 9.28
N ASN A 277 10.38 -11.20 8.03
CA ASN A 277 9.01 -11.45 7.57
C ASN A 277 8.73 -12.93 7.25
N LEU A 278 9.75 -13.79 7.16
CA LEU A 278 9.64 -15.22 6.92
C LEU A 278 9.94 -16.05 8.16
#